data_dbff3d4750901d56460323f842d10ae7
#
_entry.id   dbff3d4750901d56460323f842d10ae7
#
_cell.length_a   1.000
_cell.length_b   1.000
_cell.length_c   1.000
_cell.angle_alpha   90.00
_cell.angle_beta   90.00
_cell.angle_gamma   90.00
#
_symmetry.space_group_name_H-M   'P 1'
#
loop_
_entity.id
_entity.type
_entity.pdbx_description
1 polymer ?
#
loop_
_entity_poly.entity_id
_entity_poly.type
_entity_poly.pdbx_seq_one_letter_code
_entity_poly.pdbx_strand_id
1 'polypeptide(L)'
;MSEFRGVTPPNSVEAEQSVLGAMMQDENAVLQAAEALSTDDFYQPAHREIFEAMVALHHQQRPIDLVTVDAELTRRGTLEGIGGTEYLMRLMSFVPTTANVKAYITLVAEKSTLRKLIKASQEISQECYSQQNPLQETLGHAEKAIFDIVMNRASGESLVHVRDVLYNTYANIEELAKLKGRVSGVPTGFTLLDNMLTGLHGGELIIIGARPSMGKTSFAMNIATHAALYANKSVAVFSLEMPREQIALRMLCSDARVNMQSVRQGTLREEDWIKLAKSIGPMSNSPVYIDDTAGITPTQLRSRCRRLMMDRGLDLIIVDYLGLMHADGKTENRQLEVSEISRQLKAIALELKVPLIACAQLSRASTTRDNKRPALSDLRDSGSIEQDADVVMFIHREGYYDPETADKNVGEIIIAKQRNGPLGTVKVAWLSEYTTYTDLPPSAMGGENGGDAPF
;
A
#
# COMPACT_ATOMS: atom_id res chain seq x y z
N MET A 1 22.45 -32.39 3.63
CA MET A 1 21.02 -32.78 3.80
C MET A 1 20.74 -33.83 4.86
N SER A 2 21.70 -34.23 5.69
CA SER A 2 21.53 -35.32 6.69
C SER A 2 21.37 -34.84 8.15
N GLU A 3 21.57 -33.57 8.45
CA GLU A 3 21.62 -33.10 9.84
C GLU A 3 20.25 -32.82 10.50
N PHE A 4 19.16 -32.72 9.73
CA PHE A 4 17.82 -32.43 10.27
C PHE A 4 16.86 -33.63 10.28
N ARG A 5 17.27 -34.81 9.83
CA ARG A 5 16.48 -36.04 9.94
C ARG A 5 16.50 -36.54 11.39
N GLY A 6 15.43 -36.26 12.13
CA GLY A 6 15.23 -36.69 13.51
C GLY A 6 15.00 -35.58 14.52
N VAL A 7 15.03 -34.32 14.09
CA VAL A 7 14.69 -33.20 14.97
C VAL A 7 13.17 -33.04 15.04
N THR A 8 12.61 -33.10 16.25
CA THR A 8 11.18 -32.86 16.48
C THR A 8 10.81 -31.43 16.09
N PRO A 9 9.77 -31.24 15.27
CA PRO A 9 9.34 -29.90 14.92
C PRO A 9 9.04 -29.05 16.16
N PRO A 10 9.25 -27.71 16.12
CA PRO A 10 8.97 -26.82 17.24
C PRO A 10 7.54 -27.00 17.77
N ASN A 11 7.39 -27.31 19.03
CA ASN A 11 6.11 -27.51 19.69
C ASN A 11 6.20 -27.11 21.18
N SER A 12 5.06 -27.00 21.83
CA SER A 12 4.91 -26.93 23.28
C SER A 12 3.60 -27.61 23.66
N VAL A 13 3.67 -28.89 23.92
CA VAL A 13 2.50 -29.71 24.25
C VAL A 13 1.82 -29.20 25.52
N GLU A 14 2.61 -28.73 26.50
CA GLU A 14 2.10 -28.14 27.74
C GLU A 14 1.29 -26.86 27.49
N ALA A 15 1.74 -26.01 26.56
CA ALA A 15 0.99 -24.80 26.21
C ALA A 15 -0.31 -25.15 25.47
N GLU A 16 -0.29 -26.15 24.56
CA GLU A 16 -1.50 -26.62 23.89
C GLU A 16 -2.51 -27.18 24.89
N GLN A 17 -2.06 -28.02 25.83
CA GLN A 17 -2.90 -28.56 26.90
C GLN A 17 -3.48 -27.45 27.78
N SER A 18 -2.67 -26.43 28.08
CA SER A 18 -3.11 -25.27 28.88
C SER A 18 -4.17 -24.44 28.15
N VAL A 19 -4.04 -24.25 26.85
CA VAL A 19 -5.07 -23.54 26.05
C VAL A 19 -6.38 -24.33 26.07
N LEU A 20 -6.35 -25.63 25.74
CA LEU A 20 -7.54 -26.47 25.67
C LEU A 20 -8.21 -26.63 27.03
N GLY A 21 -7.43 -26.81 28.10
CA GLY A 21 -7.93 -26.88 29.46
C GLY A 21 -8.59 -25.58 29.92
N ALA A 22 -8.01 -24.42 29.57
CA ALA A 22 -8.59 -23.13 29.86
C ALA A 22 -9.90 -22.89 29.09
N MET A 23 -9.99 -23.30 27.82
CA MET A 23 -11.21 -23.18 27.01
C MET A 23 -12.40 -23.98 27.61
N MET A 24 -12.15 -25.11 28.30
CA MET A 24 -13.20 -25.86 28.99
C MET A 24 -13.65 -25.24 30.33
N GLN A 25 -12.90 -24.29 30.87
CA GLN A 25 -13.16 -23.64 32.15
C GLN A 25 -13.71 -22.22 32.06
N ASP A 26 -13.40 -21.50 30.94
CA ASP A 26 -13.67 -20.08 30.77
C ASP A 26 -14.08 -19.75 29.36
N GLU A 27 -15.23 -19.17 29.15
CA GLU A 27 -15.77 -18.75 27.87
C GLU A 27 -14.90 -17.66 27.21
N ASN A 28 -14.28 -16.78 28.02
CA ASN A 28 -13.35 -15.77 27.48
C ASN A 28 -12.08 -16.42 26.91
N ALA A 29 -11.63 -17.54 27.47
CA ALA A 29 -10.50 -18.30 26.92
C ALA A 29 -10.85 -18.91 25.55
N VAL A 30 -12.11 -19.32 25.37
CA VAL A 30 -12.60 -19.82 24.07
C VAL A 30 -12.53 -18.71 23.00
N LEU A 31 -13.06 -17.52 23.32
CA LEU A 31 -13.03 -16.37 22.42
C LEU A 31 -11.60 -16.02 22.02
N GLN A 32 -10.70 -15.85 22.99
CA GLN A 32 -9.30 -15.50 22.74
C GLN A 32 -8.57 -16.56 21.92
N ALA A 33 -8.81 -17.86 22.19
CA ALA A 33 -8.17 -18.94 21.45
C ALA A 33 -8.72 -19.06 20.03
N ALA A 34 -10.04 -18.95 19.83
CA ALA A 34 -10.67 -19.04 18.52
C ALA A 34 -10.33 -17.86 17.60
N GLU A 35 -10.06 -16.67 18.16
CA GLU A 35 -9.59 -15.51 17.40
C GLU A 35 -8.12 -15.62 16.98
N ALA A 36 -7.27 -16.18 17.84
CA ALA A 36 -5.82 -16.14 17.66
C ALA A 36 -5.23 -17.41 17.04
N LEU A 37 -5.91 -18.55 17.13
CA LEU A 37 -5.43 -19.85 16.71
C LEU A 37 -6.37 -20.51 15.71
N SER A 38 -5.78 -21.31 14.81
CA SER A 38 -6.48 -22.26 13.94
C SER A 38 -6.19 -23.69 14.34
N THR A 39 -6.97 -24.63 13.85
CA THR A 39 -6.77 -26.07 14.07
C THR A 39 -5.35 -26.52 13.71
N ASP A 40 -4.77 -25.97 12.63
CA ASP A 40 -3.42 -26.31 12.16
C ASP A 40 -2.31 -25.78 13.06
N ASP A 41 -2.60 -24.87 13.98
CA ASP A 41 -1.61 -24.32 14.90
C ASP A 41 -1.25 -25.27 16.03
N PHE A 42 -2.04 -26.33 16.25
CA PHE A 42 -1.73 -27.37 17.21
C PHE A 42 -0.81 -28.44 16.61
N TYR A 43 0.20 -28.84 17.37
CA TYR A 43 1.14 -29.88 16.96
C TYR A 43 0.54 -31.28 17.08
N GLN A 44 -0.10 -31.54 18.23
CA GLN A 44 -0.70 -32.86 18.53
C GLN A 44 -2.00 -33.07 17.74
N PRO A 45 -2.15 -34.18 16.98
CA PRO A 45 -3.39 -34.43 16.25
C PRO A 45 -4.63 -34.47 17.16
N ALA A 46 -4.50 -35.05 18.36
CA ALA A 46 -5.58 -35.09 19.34
C ALA A 46 -6.04 -33.68 19.77
N HIS A 47 -5.10 -32.75 19.92
CA HIS A 47 -5.42 -31.35 20.27
C HIS A 47 -6.13 -30.62 19.15
N ARG A 48 -5.82 -30.94 17.90
CA ARG A 48 -6.52 -30.37 16.72
C ARG A 48 -8.00 -30.75 16.74
N GLU A 49 -8.28 -32.04 16.95
CA GLU A 49 -9.65 -32.57 17.01
C GLU A 49 -10.45 -31.94 18.16
N ILE A 50 -9.84 -31.82 19.34
CA ILE A 50 -10.46 -31.21 20.50
C ILE A 50 -10.75 -29.72 20.24
N PHE A 51 -9.77 -28.97 19.74
CA PHE A 51 -9.95 -27.55 19.42
C PHE A 51 -11.05 -27.35 18.37
N GLU A 52 -11.06 -28.14 17.32
CA GLU A 52 -12.09 -28.04 16.27
C GLU A 52 -13.50 -28.36 16.82
N ALA A 53 -13.63 -29.35 17.72
CA ALA A 53 -14.89 -29.66 18.37
C ALA A 53 -15.38 -28.49 19.24
N MET A 54 -14.47 -27.84 20.01
CA MET A 54 -14.78 -26.69 20.84
C MET A 54 -15.20 -25.49 20.01
N VAL A 55 -14.49 -25.17 18.91
CA VAL A 55 -14.83 -24.09 18.00
C VAL A 55 -16.19 -24.34 17.33
N ALA A 56 -16.49 -25.57 16.95
CA ALA A 56 -17.79 -25.93 16.38
C ALA A 56 -18.94 -25.75 17.42
N LEU A 57 -18.75 -26.11 18.68
CA LEU A 57 -19.71 -25.85 19.76
C LEU A 57 -19.91 -24.35 19.97
N HIS A 58 -18.82 -23.57 19.96
CA HIS A 58 -18.89 -22.12 20.07
C HIS A 58 -19.72 -21.49 18.95
N HIS A 59 -19.51 -21.86 17.71
CA HIS A 59 -20.30 -21.39 16.55
C HIS A 59 -21.78 -21.76 16.65
N GLN A 60 -22.11 -22.87 17.33
CA GLN A 60 -23.48 -23.29 17.60
C GLN A 60 -24.08 -22.61 18.84
N GLN A 61 -23.35 -21.71 19.49
CA GLN A 61 -23.75 -21.05 20.75
C GLN A 61 -24.09 -22.05 21.85
N ARG A 62 -23.38 -23.18 21.90
CA ARG A 62 -23.51 -24.20 22.94
C ARG A 62 -22.40 -24.02 23.98
N PRO A 63 -22.71 -24.30 25.27
CA PRO A 63 -21.68 -24.22 26.33
C PRO A 63 -20.52 -25.19 26.01
N ILE A 64 -19.31 -24.80 26.40
CA ILE A 64 -18.10 -25.58 26.21
C ILE A 64 -17.63 -26.04 27.59
N ASP A 65 -17.97 -27.27 27.91
CA ASP A 65 -17.58 -27.97 29.12
C ASP A 65 -17.22 -29.43 28.80
N LEU A 66 -16.78 -30.16 29.79
CA LEU A 66 -16.39 -31.55 29.65
C LEU A 66 -17.48 -32.40 28.99
N VAL A 67 -18.76 -32.21 29.38
CA VAL A 67 -19.87 -33.03 28.90
C VAL A 67 -20.22 -32.74 27.44
N THR A 68 -20.26 -31.46 27.08
CA THR A 68 -20.59 -31.04 25.70
C THR A 68 -19.48 -31.36 24.71
N VAL A 69 -18.22 -31.21 25.13
CA VAL A 69 -17.04 -31.56 24.29
C VAL A 69 -16.95 -33.10 24.09
N ASP A 70 -17.18 -33.88 25.17
CA ASP A 70 -17.22 -35.33 25.10
C ASP A 70 -18.32 -35.83 24.13
N ALA A 71 -19.54 -35.28 24.27
CA ALA A 71 -20.66 -35.61 23.41
C ALA A 71 -20.38 -35.26 21.92
N GLU A 72 -19.76 -34.10 21.66
CA GLU A 72 -19.40 -33.66 20.28
C GLU A 72 -18.34 -34.57 19.67
N LEU A 73 -17.28 -34.92 20.42
CA LEU A 73 -16.23 -35.81 19.97
C LEU A 73 -16.74 -37.26 19.77
N THR A 74 -17.68 -37.70 20.60
CA THR A 74 -18.39 -38.98 20.43
C THR A 74 -19.20 -38.95 19.13
N ARG A 75 -19.94 -37.87 18.87
CA ARG A 75 -20.72 -37.69 17.64
C ARG A 75 -19.83 -37.71 16.39
N ARG A 76 -18.62 -37.17 16.49
CA ARG A 76 -17.62 -37.17 15.41
C ARG A 76 -16.91 -38.53 15.27
N GLY A 77 -17.01 -39.41 16.25
CA GLY A 77 -16.33 -40.71 16.25
C GLY A 77 -14.82 -40.62 16.55
N THR A 78 -14.36 -39.48 17.11
CA THR A 78 -12.92 -39.22 17.36
C THR A 78 -12.51 -39.36 18.82
N LEU A 79 -13.46 -39.51 19.75
CA LEU A 79 -13.22 -39.54 21.20
C LEU A 79 -12.22 -40.60 21.63
N GLU A 80 -12.34 -41.84 21.15
CA GLU A 80 -11.41 -42.92 21.52
C GLU A 80 -9.99 -42.66 20.99
N GLY A 81 -9.89 -42.09 19.79
CA GLY A 81 -8.60 -41.76 19.13
C GLY A 81 -7.80 -40.69 19.85
N ILE A 82 -8.45 -39.81 20.61
CA ILE A 82 -7.78 -38.77 21.40
C ILE A 82 -7.43 -39.19 22.83
N GLY A 83 -7.81 -40.39 23.27
CA GLY A 83 -7.58 -40.87 24.62
C GLY A 83 -8.78 -40.87 25.54
N GLY A 84 -10.00 -40.72 24.97
CA GLY A 84 -11.27 -40.83 25.70
C GLY A 84 -11.55 -39.66 26.65
N THR A 85 -12.64 -39.80 27.42
CA THR A 85 -13.07 -38.84 28.43
C THR A 85 -11.98 -38.58 29.48
N GLU A 86 -11.17 -39.61 29.80
CA GLU A 86 -10.10 -39.46 30.78
C GLU A 86 -9.05 -38.42 30.35
N TYR A 87 -8.75 -38.34 29.07
CA TYR A 87 -7.83 -37.32 28.54
C TYR A 87 -8.41 -35.92 28.66
N LEU A 88 -9.70 -35.75 28.39
CA LEU A 88 -10.38 -34.44 28.55
C LEU A 88 -10.38 -34.00 30.03
N MET A 89 -10.63 -34.92 30.98
CA MET A 89 -10.53 -34.61 32.43
C MET A 89 -9.11 -34.19 32.81
N ARG A 90 -8.09 -34.83 32.26
CA ARG A 90 -6.70 -34.50 32.50
C ARG A 90 -6.37 -33.08 31.95
N LEU A 91 -6.82 -32.73 30.74
CA LEU A 91 -6.67 -31.39 30.21
C LEU A 91 -7.29 -30.32 31.09
N MET A 92 -8.49 -30.57 31.57
CA MET A 92 -9.19 -29.63 32.44
C MET A 92 -8.50 -29.45 33.82
N SER A 93 -7.91 -30.54 34.36
CA SER A 93 -7.17 -30.49 35.63
C SER A 93 -5.75 -29.94 35.48
N PHE A 94 -5.20 -29.85 34.25
CA PHE A 94 -3.84 -29.38 33.96
C PHE A 94 -3.66 -27.87 34.21
N VAL A 95 -4.73 -27.08 34.13
CA VAL A 95 -4.70 -25.62 34.26
C VAL A 95 -5.35 -25.17 35.59
N PRO A 96 -4.54 -24.73 36.53
CA PRO A 96 -5.06 -24.23 37.83
C PRO A 96 -5.78 -22.88 37.73
N THR A 97 -5.46 -22.06 36.69
CA THR A 97 -6.00 -20.73 36.45
C THR A 97 -6.00 -20.35 34.98
N THR A 98 -7.09 -19.75 34.52
CA THR A 98 -7.24 -19.25 33.14
C THR A 98 -6.57 -17.88 32.92
N ALA A 99 -6.04 -17.24 33.95
CA ALA A 99 -5.47 -15.89 33.89
C ALA A 99 -4.33 -15.72 32.89
N ASN A 100 -3.59 -16.79 32.60
CA ASN A 100 -2.41 -16.77 31.72
C ASN A 100 -2.68 -17.33 30.32
N VAL A 101 -3.94 -17.57 29.95
CA VAL A 101 -4.29 -18.21 28.66
C VAL A 101 -3.69 -17.47 27.47
N LYS A 102 -3.66 -16.15 27.49
CA LYS A 102 -3.07 -15.33 26.41
C LYS A 102 -1.58 -15.63 26.18
N ALA A 103 -0.82 -15.86 27.22
CA ALA A 103 0.59 -16.25 27.11
C ALA A 103 0.76 -17.62 26.46
N TYR A 104 -0.10 -18.59 26.81
CA TYR A 104 -0.08 -19.92 26.20
C TYR A 104 -0.51 -19.89 24.74
N ILE A 105 -1.55 -19.12 24.40
CA ILE A 105 -1.97 -18.87 23.01
C ILE A 105 -0.81 -18.32 22.19
N THR A 106 -0.11 -17.29 22.70
CA THR A 106 1.06 -16.70 22.03
C THR A 106 2.15 -17.75 21.80
N LEU A 107 2.44 -18.58 22.78
CA LEU A 107 3.46 -19.63 22.67
C LEU A 107 3.10 -20.70 21.62
N VAL A 108 1.83 -21.12 21.56
CA VAL A 108 1.33 -22.06 20.53
C VAL A 108 1.46 -21.43 19.15
N ALA A 109 1.05 -20.17 18.97
CA ALA A 109 1.16 -19.42 17.71
C ALA A 109 2.61 -19.26 17.25
N GLU A 110 3.55 -18.96 18.16
CA GLU A 110 4.99 -18.87 17.86
C GLU A 110 5.56 -20.20 17.36
N LYS A 111 5.24 -21.31 18.05
CA LYS A 111 5.69 -22.64 17.63
C LYS A 111 5.08 -23.05 16.30
N SER A 112 3.81 -22.70 16.04
CA SER A 112 3.17 -22.92 14.75
C SER A 112 3.86 -22.13 13.63
N THR A 113 4.15 -20.85 13.87
CA THR A 113 4.87 -20.00 12.89
C THR A 113 6.22 -20.61 12.51
N LEU A 114 6.98 -21.11 13.49
CA LEU A 114 8.25 -21.81 13.21
C LEU A 114 8.05 -23.08 12.36
N ARG A 115 6.99 -23.85 12.60
CA ARG A 115 6.67 -25.03 11.78
C ARG A 115 6.29 -24.63 10.36
N LYS A 116 5.49 -23.55 10.18
CA LYS A 116 5.13 -23.00 8.86
C LYS A 116 6.37 -22.55 8.09
N LEU A 117 7.33 -21.88 8.77
CA LEU A 117 8.61 -21.47 8.17
C LEU A 117 9.46 -22.68 7.75
N ILE A 118 9.55 -23.73 8.58
CA ILE A 118 10.27 -24.96 8.23
C ILE A 118 9.64 -25.60 7.00
N LYS A 119 8.30 -25.72 6.96
CA LYS A 119 7.58 -26.29 5.82
C LYS A 119 7.82 -25.51 4.54
N ALA A 120 7.66 -24.17 4.58
CA ALA A 120 7.93 -23.29 3.44
C ALA A 120 9.37 -23.42 2.94
N SER A 121 10.36 -23.46 3.85
CA SER A 121 11.77 -23.67 3.48
C SER A 121 12.02 -25.00 2.80
N GLN A 122 11.32 -26.06 3.24
CA GLN A 122 11.41 -27.39 2.59
C GLN A 122 10.79 -27.37 1.20
N GLU A 123 9.63 -26.76 1.03
CA GLU A 123 8.94 -26.62 -0.26
C GLU A 123 9.80 -25.80 -1.25
N ILE A 124 10.35 -24.66 -0.82
CA ILE A 124 11.28 -23.84 -1.61
C ILE A 124 12.52 -24.65 -2.01
N SER A 125 13.12 -25.37 -1.07
CA SER A 125 14.28 -26.22 -1.36
C SER A 125 13.94 -27.30 -2.39
N GLN A 126 12.80 -27.95 -2.26
CA GLN A 126 12.35 -29.00 -3.18
C GLN A 126 12.11 -28.44 -4.58
N GLU A 127 11.50 -27.26 -4.69
CA GLU A 127 11.28 -26.58 -5.97
C GLU A 127 12.60 -26.20 -6.63
N CYS A 128 13.57 -25.65 -5.88
CA CYS A 128 14.91 -25.35 -6.38
C CYS A 128 15.65 -26.60 -6.90
N TYR A 129 15.51 -27.74 -6.22
CA TYR A 129 16.14 -28.99 -6.67
C TYR A 129 15.44 -29.61 -7.89
N SER A 130 14.13 -29.46 -8.02
CA SER A 130 13.37 -30.00 -9.14
C SER A 130 13.66 -29.30 -10.47
N GLN A 131 14.05 -28.03 -10.43
CA GLN A 131 14.33 -27.17 -11.60
C GLN A 131 13.22 -27.20 -12.66
N GLN A 132 11.96 -27.40 -12.24
CA GLN A 132 10.82 -27.51 -13.16
C GLN A 132 10.32 -26.15 -13.62
N ASN A 133 10.46 -25.13 -12.75
CA ASN A 133 10.01 -23.77 -13.02
C ASN A 133 11.16 -22.85 -13.39
N PRO A 134 10.92 -21.79 -14.20
CA PRO A 134 11.89 -20.73 -14.43
C PRO A 134 12.30 -20.06 -13.11
N LEU A 135 13.54 -19.59 -13.01
CA LEU A 135 14.08 -18.95 -11.80
C LEU A 135 13.19 -17.83 -11.24
N GLN A 136 12.59 -17.03 -12.12
CA GLN A 136 11.71 -15.91 -11.74
C GLN A 136 10.43 -16.40 -11.03
N GLU A 137 9.85 -17.50 -11.48
CA GLU A 137 8.66 -18.11 -10.86
C GLU A 137 9.01 -18.73 -9.51
N THR A 138 10.10 -19.45 -9.41
CA THR A 138 10.60 -20.03 -8.14
C THR A 138 10.86 -18.92 -7.10
N LEU A 139 11.47 -17.81 -7.49
CA LEU A 139 11.67 -16.65 -6.61
C LEU A 139 10.33 -16.06 -6.16
N GLY A 140 9.37 -15.89 -7.07
CA GLY A 140 8.03 -15.37 -6.74
C GLY A 140 7.27 -16.29 -5.77
N HIS A 141 7.37 -17.60 -5.93
CA HIS A 141 6.77 -18.58 -5.01
C HIS A 141 7.42 -18.53 -3.63
N ALA A 142 8.74 -18.42 -3.56
CA ALA A 142 9.48 -18.31 -2.31
C ALA A 142 9.12 -17.03 -1.55
N GLU A 143 9.09 -15.88 -2.22
CA GLU A 143 8.67 -14.60 -1.64
C GLU A 143 7.24 -14.69 -1.11
N LYS A 144 6.31 -15.25 -1.90
CA LYS A 144 4.90 -15.41 -1.51
C LYS A 144 4.76 -16.30 -0.28
N ALA A 145 5.43 -17.46 -0.25
CA ALA A 145 5.32 -18.41 0.86
C ALA A 145 5.79 -17.80 2.19
N ILE A 146 6.91 -17.07 2.18
CA ILE A 146 7.42 -16.37 3.36
C ILE A 146 6.49 -15.23 3.76
N PHE A 147 6.00 -14.48 2.77
CA PHE A 147 5.12 -13.35 3.00
C PHE A 147 3.79 -13.76 3.65
N ASP A 148 3.16 -14.82 3.15
CA ASP A 148 1.90 -15.34 3.70
C ASP A 148 2.05 -15.71 5.19
N ILE A 149 3.22 -16.23 5.59
CA ILE A 149 3.51 -16.53 6.99
C ILE A 149 3.64 -15.24 7.84
N VAL A 150 4.31 -14.22 7.32
CA VAL A 150 4.51 -12.94 8.03
C VAL A 150 3.20 -12.17 8.18
N MET A 151 2.37 -12.16 7.13
CA MET A 151 1.07 -11.44 7.15
C MET A 151 0.00 -12.14 7.99
N ASN A 152 -0.06 -13.47 7.95
CA ASN A 152 -0.99 -14.22 8.81
C ASN A 152 -0.68 -14.07 10.31
N ARG A 153 0.55 -13.69 10.66
CA ARG A 153 0.91 -13.32 12.03
C ARG A 153 0.33 -11.96 12.45
N ALA A 154 0.15 -11.04 11.49
CA ALA A 154 -0.42 -9.70 11.72
C ALA A 154 -1.96 -9.67 11.71
N SER A 155 -2.61 -10.75 11.24
CA SER A 155 -4.07 -10.83 11.04
C SER A 155 -4.85 -11.20 12.30
N GLY A 156 -4.23 -11.20 13.47
CA GLY A 156 -4.85 -11.55 14.76
C GLY A 156 -5.91 -10.56 15.28
N GLU A 157 -6.17 -9.44 14.57
CA GLU A 157 -7.22 -8.47 14.94
C GLU A 157 -8.09 -8.18 13.71
N SER A 158 -9.06 -9.04 13.42
CA SER A 158 -9.97 -8.82 12.28
C SER A 158 -11.06 -7.79 12.55
N LEU A 159 -11.51 -7.63 13.81
CA LEU A 159 -12.48 -6.64 14.24
C LEU A 159 -11.97 -5.94 15.51
N VAL A 160 -11.74 -4.64 15.41
CA VAL A 160 -11.32 -3.82 16.55
C VAL A 160 -12.53 -3.08 17.09
N HIS A 161 -12.71 -3.13 18.41
CA HIS A 161 -13.82 -2.40 19.04
C HIS A 161 -13.67 -0.89 18.84
N VAL A 162 -14.76 -0.21 18.49
CA VAL A 162 -14.75 1.24 18.17
C VAL A 162 -14.10 2.09 19.27
N ARG A 163 -14.18 1.68 20.52
CA ARG A 163 -13.52 2.35 21.65
C ARG A 163 -12.01 2.49 21.42
N ASP A 164 -11.34 1.41 21.03
CA ASP A 164 -9.88 1.39 20.87
C ASP A 164 -9.46 2.20 19.64
N VAL A 165 -10.29 2.16 18.58
CA VAL A 165 -10.13 3.02 17.41
C VAL A 165 -10.26 4.49 17.79
N LEU A 166 -11.26 4.85 18.63
CA LEU A 166 -11.49 6.23 19.04
C LEU A 166 -10.34 6.80 19.90
N TYR A 167 -9.75 6.02 20.80
CA TYR A 167 -8.59 6.47 21.57
C TYR A 167 -7.40 6.82 20.66
N ASN A 168 -7.11 5.96 19.71
CA ASN A 168 -6.03 6.21 18.74
C ASN A 168 -6.37 7.41 17.84
N THR A 169 -7.63 7.53 17.40
CA THR A 169 -8.09 8.65 16.57
C THR A 169 -7.99 9.97 17.35
N TYR A 170 -8.35 9.99 18.62
CA TYR A 170 -8.25 11.18 19.45
C TYR A 170 -6.80 11.65 19.62
N ALA A 171 -5.88 10.72 19.88
CA ALA A 171 -4.44 11.01 19.94
C ALA A 171 -3.92 11.61 18.62
N ASN A 172 -4.36 11.06 17.48
CA ASN A 172 -4.03 11.61 16.15
C ASN A 172 -4.59 13.03 15.96
N ILE A 173 -5.82 13.31 16.42
CA ILE A 173 -6.42 14.65 16.37
C ILE A 173 -5.60 15.65 17.20
N GLU A 174 -5.12 15.25 18.38
CA GLU A 174 -4.25 16.10 19.20
C GLU A 174 -2.93 16.43 18.49
N GLU A 175 -2.34 15.46 17.79
CA GLU A 175 -1.13 15.69 16.99
C GLU A 175 -1.40 16.62 15.80
N LEU A 176 -2.50 16.40 15.09
CA LEU A 176 -2.93 17.28 13.99
C LEU A 176 -3.17 18.72 14.47
N ALA A 177 -3.78 18.90 15.64
CA ALA A 177 -3.99 20.22 16.22
C ALA A 177 -2.66 20.97 16.53
N LYS A 178 -1.59 20.22 16.87
CA LYS A 178 -0.25 20.80 17.08
C LYS A 178 0.38 21.28 15.78
N LEU A 179 -0.01 20.73 14.62
CA LEU A 179 0.52 21.16 13.32
C LEU A 179 0.04 22.55 12.89
N LYS A 180 -0.98 23.12 13.52
CA LYS A 180 -1.49 24.49 13.29
C LYS A 180 -1.68 24.85 11.81
N GLY A 181 -2.34 23.98 11.06
CA GLY A 181 -2.58 24.16 9.63
C GLY A 181 -1.42 23.77 8.70
N ARG A 182 -0.36 23.15 9.23
CA ARG A 182 0.64 22.49 8.38
C ARG A 182 0.06 21.23 7.76
N VAL A 183 0.59 20.86 6.61
CA VAL A 183 0.20 19.67 5.85
C VAL A 183 0.41 18.41 6.71
N SER A 184 -0.65 17.62 6.86
CA SER A 184 -0.61 16.38 7.67
C SER A 184 -0.09 15.16 6.91
N GLY A 185 -0.32 15.14 5.58
CA GLY A 185 0.19 14.12 4.67
C GLY A 185 1.56 14.48 4.07
N VAL A 186 1.95 13.77 3.02
CA VAL A 186 3.14 14.11 2.21
C VAL A 186 2.82 15.39 1.42
N PRO A 187 3.58 16.48 1.56
CA PRO A 187 3.30 17.74 0.87
C PRO A 187 3.59 17.60 -0.63
N THR A 188 2.71 18.21 -1.43
CA THR A 188 2.86 18.24 -2.90
C THR A 188 3.84 19.33 -3.36
N GLY A 189 4.01 20.37 -2.56
CA GLY A 189 4.79 21.56 -2.90
C GLY A 189 3.98 22.64 -3.61
N PHE A 190 2.68 22.45 -3.76
CA PHE A 190 1.74 23.44 -4.28
C PHE A 190 0.81 23.88 -3.17
N THR A 191 1.01 25.10 -2.69
CA THR A 191 0.37 25.62 -1.46
C THR A 191 -1.16 25.49 -1.49
N LEU A 192 -1.82 25.88 -2.58
CA LEU A 192 -3.28 25.80 -2.70
C LEU A 192 -3.75 24.34 -2.81
N LEU A 193 -2.99 23.50 -3.47
CA LEU A 193 -3.30 22.07 -3.58
C LEU A 193 -3.16 21.38 -2.22
N ASP A 194 -2.10 21.68 -1.49
CA ASP A 194 -1.87 21.15 -0.14
C ASP A 194 -2.94 21.61 0.85
N ASN A 195 -3.48 22.83 0.70
CA ASN A 195 -4.61 23.31 1.50
C ASN A 195 -5.90 22.53 1.20
N MET A 196 -6.15 22.12 -0.05
CA MET A 196 -7.34 21.37 -0.43
C MET A 196 -7.24 19.88 -0.10
N LEU A 197 -6.04 19.28 -0.27
CA LEU A 197 -5.81 17.87 -0.03
C LEU A 197 -5.34 17.56 1.41
N THR A 198 -4.86 18.57 2.14
CA THR A 198 -4.12 18.45 3.42
C THR A 198 -2.85 17.58 3.28
N GLY A 199 -2.29 17.52 2.07
CA GLY A 199 -1.23 16.63 1.64
C GLY A 199 -1.74 15.27 1.15
N LEU A 200 -0.81 14.37 0.81
CA LEU A 200 -1.14 13.03 0.33
C LEU A 200 -1.07 12.05 1.49
N HIS A 201 -2.15 11.31 1.74
CA HIS A 201 -2.29 10.46 2.91
C HIS A 201 -1.98 8.98 2.61
N GLY A 202 -1.46 8.29 3.60
CA GLY A 202 -1.17 6.86 3.50
C GLY A 202 -2.41 6.03 3.16
N GLY A 203 -2.24 5.08 2.24
CA GLY A 203 -3.33 4.23 1.76
C GLY A 203 -4.18 4.83 0.65
N GLU A 204 -3.95 6.08 0.24
CA GLU A 204 -4.68 6.70 -0.86
C GLU A 204 -4.09 6.32 -2.23
N LEU A 205 -4.97 6.03 -3.17
CA LEU A 205 -4.66 5.97 -4.59
C LEU A 205 -5.06 7.29 -5.25
N ILE A 206 -4.05 8.02 -5.74
CA ILE A 206 -4.19 9.32 -6.38
C ILE A 206 -3.94 9.17 -7.88
N ILE A 207 -4.89 9.56 -8.71
CA ILE A 207 -4.77 9.52 -10.16
C ILE A 207 -4.47 10.90 -10.70
N ILE A 208 -3.40 11.03 -11.48
CA ILE A 208 -3.11 12.26 -12.26
C ILE A 208 -3.38 11.97 -13.73
N GLY A 209 -4.52 12.46 -14.21
CA GLY A 209 -4.94 12.32 -15.60
C GLY A 209 -4.55 13.53 -16.44
N ALA A 210 -3.95 13.30 -17.62
CA ALA A 210 -3.66 14.36 -18.56
C ALA A 210 -3.63 13.88 -20.01
N ARG A 211 -3.87 14.79 -20.94
CA ARG A 211 -3.54 14.56 -22.37
C ARG A 211 -2.02 14.62 -22.55
N PRO A 212 -1.50 13.96 -23.62
CA PRO A 212 -0.08 14.10 -23.98
C PRO A 212 0.36 15.56 -24.04
N SER A 213 1.59 15.83 -23.64
CA SER A 213 2.22 17.16 -23.65
C SER A 213 1.64 18.21 -22.66
N MET A 214 0.69 17.81 -21.79
CA MET A 214 0.19 18.69 -20.72
C MET A 214 1.14 18.80 -19.52
N GLY A 215 2.23 18.03 -19.47
CA GLY A 215 3.20 18.09 -18.37
C GLY A 215 2.90 17.16 -17.20
N LYS A 216 2.17 16.04 -17.42
CA LYS A 216 1.85 15.02 -16.41
C LYS A 216 3.08 14.53 -15.64
N THR A 217 4.08 14.00 -16.35
CA THR A 217 5.37 13.58 -15.77
C THR A 217 6.06 14.70 -15.00
N SER A 218 6.04 15.94 -15.55
CA SER A 218 6.64 17.10 -14.88
C SER A 218 5.98 17.40 -13.56
N PHE A 219 4.64 17.39 -13.50
CA PHE A 219 3.89 17.63 -12.29
C PHE A 219 4.17 16.53 -11.22
N ALA A 220 4.15 15.27 -11.63
CA ALA A 220 4.47 14.15 -10.73
C ALA A 220 5.92 14.25 -10.20
N MET A 221 6.89 14.63 -11.05
CA MET A 221 8.28 14.81 -10.64
C MET A 221 8.48 16.07 -9.78
N ASN A 222 7.68 17.14 -9.96
CA ASN A 222 7.70 18.29 -9.05
C ASN A 222 7.27 17.86 -7.63
N ILE A 223 6.21 17.05 -7.51
CA ILE A 223 5.77 16.50 -6.22
C ILE A 223 6.88 15.62 -5.62
N ALA A 224 7.47 14.70 -6.42
CA ALA A 224 8.58 13.85 -5.97
C ALA A 224 9.77 14.66 -5.43
N THR A 225 10.20 15.67 -6.20
CA THR A 225 11.31 16.54 -5.84
C THR A 225 11.01 17.32 -4.57
N HIS A 226 9.82 17.89 -4.46
CA HIS A 226 9.43 18.64 -3.27
C HIS A 226 9.36 17.75 -2.02
N ALA A 227 8.70 16.60 -2.12
CA ALA A 227 8.60 15.65 -1.02
C ALA A 227 9.98 15.19 -0.52
N ALA A 228 10.90 14.92 -1.43
CA ALA A 228 12.22 14.42 -1.08
C ALA A 228 13.18 15.51 -0.57
N LEU A 229 13.29 16.63 -1.28
CA LEU A 229 14.27 17.68 -0.95
C LEU A 229 13.83 18.56 0.20
N TYR A 230 12.55 18.91 0.28
CA TYR A 230 12.07 19.90 1.26
C TYR A 230 11.32 19.28 2.43
N ALA A 231 10.73 18.08 2.26
CA ALA A 231 10.05 17.38 3.33
C ALA A 231 10.80 16.13 3.82
N ASN A 232 11.97 15.81 3.24
CA ASN A 232 12.80 14.65 3.57
C ASN A 232 12.03 13.33 3.56
N LYS A 233 11.12 13.17 2.57
CA LYS A 233 10.28 12.00 2.37
C LYS A 233 10.90 11.03 1.38
N SER A 234 10.91 9.74 1.71
CA SER A 234 11.41 8.69 0.83
C SER A 234 10.42 8.42 -0.30
N VAL A 235 10.86 8.58 -1.55
CA VAL A 235 9.99 8.52 -2.74
C VAL A 235 10.48 7.44 -3.69
N ALA A 236 9.59 6.51 -4.06
CA ALA A 236 9.82 5.54 -5.14
C ALA A 236 9.14 6.01 -6.42
N VAL A 237 9.89 6.13 -7.51
CA VAL A 237 9.41 6.54 -8.83
C VAL A 237 9.56 5.38 -9.80
N PHE A 238 8.45 4.87 -10.32
CA PHE A 238 8.42 3.87 -11.39
C PHE A 238 8.14 4.58 -12.71
N SER A 239 9.20 4.80 -13.49
CA SER A 239 9.15 5.48 -14.80
C SER A 239 9.09 4.45 -15.92
N LEU A 240 7.91 4.15 -16.42
CA LEU A 240 7.70 3.11 -17.43
C LEU A 240 7.82 3.65 -18.87
N GLU A 241 7.75 4.96 -19.04
CA GLU A 241 7.83 5.64 -20.34
C GLU A 241 9.23 6.18 -20.62
N MET A 242 9.96 6.59 -19.58
CA MET A 242 11.23 7.29 -19.73
C MET A 242 12.35 6.60 -18.96
N PRO A 243 13.59 6.51 -19.52
CA PRO A 243 14.76 6.04 -18.79
C PRO A 243 15.04 6.90 -17.54
N ARG A 244 15.62 6.28 -16.53
CA ARG A 244 15.93 6.92 -15.23
C ARG A 244 16.83 8.15 -15.36
N GLU A 245 17.76 8.13 -16.31
CA GLU A 245 18.67 9.26 -16.59
C GLU A 245 17.90 10.48 -17.08
N GLN A 246 16.84 10.27 -17.89
CA GLN A 246 16.01 11.37 -18.38
C GLN A 246 15.12 11.94 -17.27
N ILE A 247 14.63 11.12 -16.36
CA ILE A 247 13.89 11.56 -15.18
C ILE A 247 14.80 12.37 -14.26
N ALA A 248 16.00 11.86 -13.94
CA ALA A 248 16.97 12.56 -13.11
C ALA A 248 17.38 13.92 -13.74
N LEU A 249 17.63 13.94 -15.06
CA LEU A 249 17.92 15.18 -15.76
C LEU A 249 16.76 16.19 -15.67
N ARG A 250 15.51 15.73 -15.81
CA ARG A 250 14.33 16.58 -15.68
C ARG A 250 14.21 17.18 -14.28
N MET A 251 14.37 16.36 -13.24
CA MET A 251 14.33 16.81 -11.86
C MET A 251 15.42 17.85 -11.60
N LEU A 252 16.65 17.58 -12.05
CA LEU A 252 17.79 18.49 -11.89
C LEU A 252 17.59 19.81 -12.62
N CYS A 253 17.15 19.80 -13.89
CA CYS A 253 16.89 21.03 -14.65
C CYS A 253 15.73 21.85 -14.06
N SER A 254 14.69 21.17 -13.57
CA SER A 254 13.54 21.80 -12.91
C SER A 254 13.97 22.52 -11.62
N ASP A 255 14.73 21.85 -10.75
CA ASP A 255 15.21 22.41 -9.49
C ASP A 255 16.24 23.54 -9.71
N ALA A 256 17.22 23.32 -10.57
CA ALA A 256 18.26 24.30 -10.90
C ALA A 256 17.73 25.50 -11.73
N ARG A 257 16.51 25.42 -12.25
CA ARG A 257 15.95 26.39 -13.21
C ARG A 257 16.87 26.62 -14.40
N VAL A 258 17.32 25.54 -15.01
CA VAL A 258 18.14 25.51 -16.21
C VAL A 258 17.32 25.00 -17.39
N ASN A 259 17.45 25.64 -18.54
CA ASN A 259 16.72 25.26 -19.75
C ASN A 259 17.17 23.86 -20.23
N MET A 260 16.20 22.92 -20.23
CA MET A 260 16.46 21.54 -20.62
C MET A 260 16.93 21.42 -22.07
N GLN A 261 16.47 22.28 -22.97
CA GLN A 261 16.89 22.25 -24.34
C GLN A 261 18.38 22.65 -24.49
N SER A 262 18.83 23.66 -23.72
CA SER A 262 20.24 24.07 -23.69
C SER A 262 21.13 22.93 -23.18
N VAL A 263 20.67 22.17 -22.18
CA VAL A 263 21.41 20.98 -21.70
C VAL A 263 21.54 19.94 -22.84
N ARG A 264 20.43 19.63 -23.52
CA ARG A 264 20.43 18.63 -24.61
C ARG A 264 21.26 19.03 -25.79
N GLN A 265 21.35 20.33 -26.07
CA GLN A 265 22.13 20.89 -27.18
C GLN A 265 23.60 21.13 -26.80
N GLY A 266 23.96 21.03 -25.51
CA GLY A 266 25.31 21.37 -25.04
C GLY A 266 25.63 22.86 -25.08
N THR A 267 24.59 23.74 -25.09
CA THR A 267 24.72 25.21 -25.19
C THR A 267 24.56 25.91 -23.83
N LEU A 268 25.06 25.28 -22.78
CA LEU A 268 25.00 25.80 -21.43
C LEU A 268 25.95 26.99 -21.24
N ARG A 269 25.47 28.03 -20.54
CA ARG A 269 26.30 29.17 -20.10
C ARG A 269 27.02 28.81 -18.80
N GLU A 270 28.03 29.57 -18.45
CA GLU A 270 28.76 29.40 -17.20
C GLU A 270 27.84 29.48 -15.96
N GLU A 271 26.88 30.39 -15.96
CA GLU A 271 25.86 30.52 -14.91
C GLU A 271 25.01 29.27 -14.75
N ASP A 272 24.70 28.59 -15.84
CA ASP A 272 23.88 27.38 -15.84
C ASP A 272 24.64 26.22 -15.19
N TRP A 273 25.94 26.11 -15.44
CA TRP A 273 26.80 25.15 -14.75
C TRP A 273 26.85 25.37 -13.23
N ILE A 274 26.91 26.62 -12.80
CA ILE A 274 26.91 26.98 -11.37
C ILE A 274 25.56 26.59 -10.73
N LYS A 275 24.42 26.84 -11.41
CA LYS A 275 23.10 26.45 -10.92
C LYS A 275 22.95 24.93 -10.81
N LEU A 276 23.37 24.20 -11.86
CA LEU A 276 23.36 22.73 -11.84
C LEU A 276 24.24 22.19 -10.70
N ALA A 277 25.44 22.71 -10.51
CA ALA A 277 26.34 22.30 -9.44
C ALA A 277 25.75 22.54 -8.04
N LYS A 278 24.98 23.61 -7.85
CA LYS A 278 24.28 23.89 -6.59
C LYS A 278 23.14 22.91 -6.29
N SER A 279 22.39 22.49 -7.32
CA SER A 279 21.25 21.57 -7.17
C SER A 279 21.70 20.11 -7.06
N ILE A 280 22.80 19.70 -7.69
CA ILE A 280 23.22 18.29 -7.73
C ILE A 280 23.58 17.74 -6.35
N GLY A 281 24.18 18.56 -5.46
CA GLY A 281 24.57 18.16 -4.11
C GLY A 281 23.36 17.74 -3.25
N PRO A 282 22.37 18.63 -3.03
CA PRO A 282 21.14 18.28 -2.33
C PRO A 282 20.38 17.13 -2.97
N MET A 283 20.26 17.13 -4.31
CA MET A 283 19.51 16.10 -5.03
C MET A 283 20.15 14.71 -4.93
N SER A 284 21.48 14.60 -4.97
CA SER A 284 22.19 13.32 -4.85
C SER A 284 22.04 12.71 -3.46
N ASN A 285 21.77 13.51 -2.43
CA ASN A 285 21.54 13.06 -1.07
C ASN A 285 20.04 12.89 -0.74
N SER A 286 19.15 13.24 -1.68
CA SER A 286 17.70 13.10 -1.48
C SER A 286 17.27 11.64 -1.54
N PRO A 287 16.27 11.22 -0.74
CA PRO A 287 15.80 9.84 -0.71
C PRO A 287 14.81 9.56 -1.88
N VAL A 288 15.25 9.76 -3.13
CA VAL A 288 14.50 9.43 -4.35
C VAL A 288 15.10 8.18 -4.99
N TYR A 289 14.26 7.20 -5.25
CA TYR A 289 14.63 5.92 -5.87
C TYR A 289 13.87 5.75 -7.17
N ILE A 290 14.58 5.58 -8.30
CA ILE A 290 13.97 5.51 -9.62
C ILE A 290 14.15 4.11 -10.19
N ASP A 291 13.05 3.55 -10.67
CA ASP A 291 12.98 2.27 -11.37
C ASP A 291 12.38 2.50 -12.76
N ASP A 292 13.09 2.09 -13.81
CA ASP A 292 12.67 2.22 -15.21
C ASP A 292 12.45 0.87 -15.88
N THR A 293 12.14 -0.16 -15.11
CA THR A 293 11.83 -1.49 -15.64
C THR A 293 10.55 -1.44 -16.46
N ALA A 294 10.64 -1.67 -17.76
CA ALA A 294 9.49 -1.72 -18.65
C ALA A 294 8.57 -2.90 -18.32
N GLY A 295 7.24 -2.67 -18.41
CA GLY A 295 6.25 -3.73 -18.26
C GLY A 295 6.18 -4.33 -16.86
N ILE A 296 6.55 -3.58 -15.82
CA ILE A 296 6.48 -4.05 -14.42
C ILE A 296 5.05 -4.46 -14.05
N THR A 297 4.91 -5.56 -13.31
CA THR A 297 3.62 -5.98 -12.78
C THR A 297 3.37 -5.41 -11.37
N PRO A 298 2.10 -5.32 -10.90
CA PRO A 298 1.80 -4.87 -9.54
C PRO A 298 2.49 -5.71 -8.46
N THR A 299 2.64 -7.01 -8.66
CA THR A 299 3.36 -7.90 -7.74
C THR A 299 4.84 -7.54 -7.64
N GLN A 300 5.50 -7.27 -8.78
CA GLN A 300 6.90 -6.85 -8.79
C GLN A 300 7.08 -5.47 -8.15
N LEU A 301 6.19 -4.51 -8.46
CA LEU A 301 6.17 -3.19 -7.83
C LEU A 301 6.03 -3.31 -6.32
N ARG A 302 5.08 -4.12 -5.84
CA ARG A 302 4.85 -4.41 -4.41
C ARG A 302 6.11 -4.92 -3.73
N SER A 303 6.76 -5.93 -4.32
CA SER A 303 8.00 -6.53 -3.78
C SER A 303 9.11 -5.48 -3.64
N ARG A 304 9.33 -4.66 -4.67
CA ARG A 304 10.36 -3.59 -4.65
C ARG A 304 10.05 -2.51 -3.61
N CYS A 305 8.79 -2.08 -3.52
CA CYS A 305 8.36 -1.09 -2.52
C CYS A 305 8.53 -1.61 -1.09
N ARG A 306 8.15 -2.88 -0.82
CA ARG A 306 8.37 -3.51 0.49
C ARG A 306 9.84 -3.54 0.88
N ARG A 307 10.70 -3.96 -0.05
CA ARG A 307 12.14 -4.00 0.18
C ARG A 307 12.68 -2.61 0.50
N LEU A 308 12.30 -1.59 -0.29
CA LEU A 308 12.71 -0.22 -0.04
C LEU A 308 12.22 0.28 1.32
N MET A 309 10.97 -0.02 1.67
CA MET A 309 10.39 0.35 2.97
C MET A 309 11.15 -0.25 4.14
N MET A 310 11.57 -1.51 4.05
CA MET A 310 12.36 -2.19 5.09
C MET A 310 13.78 -1.65 5.20
N ASP A 311 14.41 -1.34 4.06
CA ASP A 311 15.82 -0.93 4.02
C ASP A 311 16.03 0.56 4.34
N ARG A 312 15.12 1.42 3.90
CA ARG A 312 15.31 2.88 3.90
C ARG A 312 14.07 3.69 4.30
N GLY A 313 12.92 3.04 4.48
CA GLY A 313 11.63 3.70 4.60
C GLY A 313 11.03 4.07 3.25
N LEU A 314 9.71 4.32 3.22
CA LEU A 314 8.97 4.70 2.02
C LEU A 314 7.76 5.56 2.43
N ASP A 315 7.65 6.78 1.87
CA ASP A 315 6.60 7.74 2.17
C ASP A 315 5.70 8.05 0.96
N LEU A 316 6.17 7.81 -0.27
CA LEU A 316 5.41 8.11 -1.50
C LEU A 316 5.81 7.16 -2.62
N ILE A 317 4.83 6.67 -3.37
CA ILE A 317 5.03 5.87 -4.59
C ILE A 317 4.46 6.64 -5.78
N ILE A 318 5.22 6.72 -6.88
CA ILE A 318 4.78 7.34 -8.13
C ILE A 318 4.96 6.36 -9.27
N VAL A 319 3.92 6.18 -10.10
CA VAL A 319 3.93 5.33 -11.30
C VAL A 319 3.62 6.18 -12.53
N ASP A 320 4.57 6.33 -13.45
CA ASP A 320 4.40 7.07 -14.70
C ASP A 320 4.69 6.18 -15.91
N TYR A 321 3.67 5.64 -16.59
CA TYR A 321 2.24 5.75 -16.37
C TYR A 321 1.59 4.36 -16.34
N LEU A 322 0.47 4.26 -15.67
CA LEU A 322 -0.30 3.03 -15.44
C LEU A 322 -0.56 2.21 -16.71
N GLY A 323 -0.79 2.89 -17.85
CA GLY A 323 -1.05 2.23 -19.13
C GLY A 323 0.13 1.43 -19.71
N LEU A 324 1.32 1.43 -19.12
CA LEU A 324 2.46 0.59 -19.52
C LEU A 324 2.73 -0.56 -18.56
N MET A 325 1.96 -0.68 -17.49
CA MET A 325 2.02 -1.85 -16.61
C MET A 325 1.37 -3.08 -17.28
N HIS A 326 1.80 -4.25 -16.87
CA HIS A 326 1.17 -5.52 -17.21
C HIS A 326 0.49 -6.12 -15.98
N ALA A 327 -0.66 -6.81 -16.21
CA ALA A 327 -1.27 -7.61 -15.14
C ALA A 327 -0.42 -8.85 -14.84
N ASP A 328 -0.56 -9.41 -13.63
CA ASP A 328 0.13 -10.64 -13.21
C ASP A 328 -0.36 -11.90 -13.95
N GLY A 329 -1.46 -11.83 -14.70
CA GLY A 329 -2.07 -12.91 -15.49
C GLY A 329 -2.33 -12.51 -16.95
N LYS A 330 -2.59 -13.53 -17.79
CA LYS A 330 -3.04 -13.28 -19.19
C LYS A 330 -4.46 -12.75 -19.20
N THR A 331 -4.64 -11.51 -19.63
CA THR A 331 -5.95 -10.88 -19.83
C THR A 331 -6.11 -10.57 -21.32
N GLU A 332 -7.22 -11.02 -21.92
CA GLU A 332 -7.49 -10.81 -23.36
C GLU A 332 -7.99 -9.39 -23.68
N ASN A 333 -8.43 -8.65 -22.66
CA ASN A 333 -9.01 -7.32 -22.82
C ASN A 333 -8.22 -6.29 -22.01
N ARG A 334 -7.69 -5.27 -22.70
CA ARG A 334 -6.92 -4.18 -22.09
C ARG A 334 -7.67 -3.41 -21.00
N GLN A 335 -8.99 -3.25 -21.14
CA GLN A 335 -9.80 -2.57 -20.11
C GLN A 335 -9.85 -3.37 -18.80
N LEU A 336 -10.00 -4.70 -18.91
CA LEU A 336 -9.98 -5.58 -17.74
C LEU A 336 -8.60 -5.60 -17.09
N GLU A 337 -7.54 -5.59 -17.89
CA GLU A 337 -6.16 -5.53 -17.41
C GLU A 337 -5.89 -4.26 -16.61
N VAL A 338 -6.29 -3.10 -17.13
CA VAL A 338 -6.13 -1.81 -16.45
C VAL A 338 -6.98 -1.75 -15.18
N SER A 339 -8.18 -2.36 -15.19
CA SER A 339 -9.04 -2.48 -14.02
C SER A 339 -8.41 -3.29 -12.91
N GLU A 340 -7.79 -4.40 -13.27
CA GLU A 340 -7.09 -5.26 -12.30
C GLU A 340 -5.85 -4.56 -11.72
N ILE A 341 -5.07 -3.89 -12.57
CA ILE A 341 -3.89 -3.11 -12.15
C ILE A 341 -4.32 -2.01 -11.17
N SER A 342 -5.39 -1.26 -11.46
CA SER A 342 -5.89 -0.19 -10.59
C SER A 342 -6.25 -0.72 -9.21
N ARG A 343 -7.00 -1.82 -9.15
CA ARG A 343 -7.41 -2.48 -7.90
C ARG A 343 -6.20 -2.95 -7.09
N GLN A 344 -5.21 -3.54 -7.78
CA GLN A 344 -3.98 -3.99 -7.13
C GLN A 344 -3.13 -2.82 -6.62
N LEU A 345 -3.03 -1.71 -7.35
CA LEU A 345 -2.34 -0.49 -6.88
C LEU A 345 -3.02 0.10 -5.63
N LYS A 346 -4.36 0.11 -5.58
CA LYS A 346 -5.10 0.52 -4.37
C LYS A 346 -4.81 -0.41 -3.20
N ALA A 347 -4.77 -1.72 -3.43
CA ALA A 347 -4.42 -2.70 -2.39
C ALA A 347 -2.99 -2.49 -1.87
N ILE A 348 -2.02 -2.19 -2.77
CA ILE A 348 -0.63 -1.89 -2.39
C ILE A 348 -0.56 -0.62 -1.52
N ALA A 349 -1.26 0.45 -1.90
CA ALA A 349 -1.29 1.68 -1.12
C ALA A 349 -1.82 1.44 0.31
N LEU A 350 -2.93 0.69 0.43
CA LEU A 350 -3.51 0.33 1.73
C LEU A 350 -2.59 -0.55 2.58
N GLU A 351 -1.98 -1.56 1.97
CA GLU A 351 -1.09 -2.50 2.63
C GLU A 351 0.16 -1.81 3.19
N LEU A 352 0.81 -1.01 2.34
CA LEU A 352 2.03 -0.29 2.72
C LEU A 352 1.74 0.96 3.56
N LYS A 353 0.47 1.39 3.63
CA LYS A 353 0.04 2.64 4.29
C LYS A 353 0.79 3.86 3.73
N VAL A 354 1.05 3.87 2.42
CA VAL A 354 1.78 4.92 1.69
C VAL A 354 0.86 5.46 0.60
N PRO A 355 0.82 6.79 0.35
CA PRO A 355 0.13 7.34 -0.80
C PRO A 355 0.77 6.86 -2.11
N LEU A 356 -0.06 6.50 -3.08
CA LEU A 356 0.38 6.06 -4.39
C LEU A 356 -0.22 6.96 -5.47
N ILE A 357 0.65 7.68 -6.18
CA ILE A 357 0.28 8.46 -7.37
C ILE A 357 0.44 7.56 -8.61
N ALA A 358 -0.64 7.38 -9.36
CA ALA A 358 -0.59 6.74 -10.67
C ALA A 358 -0.97 7.74 -11.77
N CYS A 359 -0.09 7.93 -12.70
CA CYS A 359 -0.31 8.75 -13.87
C CYS A 359 -1.17 7.99 -14.90
N ALA A 360 -2.18 8.66 -15.48
CA ALA A 360 -3.06 8.10 -16.49
C ALA A 360 -3.13 9.01 -17.72
N GLN A 361 -3.22 8.41 -18.90
CA GLN A 361 -3.41 9.15 -20.14
C GLN A 361 -4.90 9.21 -20.46
N LEU A 362 -5.39 10.41 -20.76
CA LEU A 362 -6.81 10.61 -21.10
C LEU A 362 -7.12 10.22 -22.54
N SER A 363 -8.35 9.75 -22.77
CA SER A 363 -8.84 9.39 -24.10
C SER A 363 -8.92 10.60 -25.05
N ARG A 364 -8.95 10.35 -26.37
CA ARG A 364 -9.04 11.42 -27.37
C ARG A 364 -10.40 12.12 -27.38
N ALA A 365 -11.42 11.55 -26.74
CA ALA A 365 -12.78 12.10 -26.69
C ALA A 365 -12.83 13.51 -26.04
N SER A 366 -11.91 13.84 -25.14
CA SER A 366 -11.81 15.17 -24.53
C SER A 366 -11.50 16.29 -25.55
N THR A 367 -10.85 15.97 -26.69
CA THR A 367 -10.45 16.98 -27.69
C THR A 367 -11.53 17.31 -28.70
N THR A 368 -12.59 16.49 -28.80
CA THR A 368 -13.70 16.66 -29.76
C THR A 368 -14.85 17.47 -29.17
N ARG A 369 -14.81 17.81 -27.88
CA ARG A 369 -15.80 18.65 -27.20
C ARG A 369 -15.45 20.11 -27.35
N ASP A 370 -16.48 21.00 -27.38
CA ASP A 370 -16.30 22.44 -27.35
C ASP A 370 -15.52 22.88 -26.10
N ASN A 371 -15.89 22.30 -24.95
CA ASN A 371 -15.12 22.46 -23.73
C ASN A 371 -14.06 21.33 -23.64
N LYS A 372 -12.80 21.69 -23.88
CA LYS A 372 -11.64 20.78 -23.85
C LYS A 372 -11.15 20.44 -22.45
N ARG A 373 -11.81 20.93 -21.39
CA ARG A 373 -11.47 20.60 -20.00
C ARG A 373 -11.74 19.13 -19.73
N PRO A 374 -10.80 18.42 -19.10
CA PRO A 374 -10.95 17.00 -18.78
C PRO A 374 -12.08 16.75 -17.77
N ALA A 375 -12.75 15.62 -17.89
CA ALA A 375 -13.77 15.15 -16.97
C ALA A 375 -13.52 13.67 -16.64
N LEU A 376 -14.14 13.15 -15.56
CA LEU A 376 -14.01 11.74 -15.13
C LEU A 376 -14.33 10.76 -16.26
N SER A 377 -15.29 11.10 -17.13
CA SER A 377 -15.64 10.29 -18.31
C SER A 377 -14.47 10.11 -19.29
N ASP A 378 -13.42 10.92 -19.24
CA ASP A 378 -12.25 10.82 -20.13
C ASP A 378 -11.25 9.75 -19.68
N LEU A 379 -11.43 9.22 -18.47
CA LEU A 379 -10.78 7.98 -17.98
C LEU A 379 -11.48 6.71 -18.52
N ARG A 380 -12.34 6.83 -19.51
CA ARG A 380 -13.35 5.87 -19.97
C ARG A 380 -12.83 4.50 -20.43
N ASP A 381 -11.58 4.38 -20.79
CA ASP A 381 -10.96 3.06 -21.07
C ASP A 381 -10.70 2.27 -19.77
N SER A 382 -11.08 2.84 -18.61
CA SER A 382 -10.78 2.33 -17.28
C SER A 382 -11.79 2.86 -16.26
N GLY A 383 -13.10 2.59 -16.45
CA GLY A 383 -14.16 3.01 -15.51
C GLY A 383 -13.91 2.56 -14.05
N SER A 384 -13.11 1.53 -13.85
CA SER A 384 -12.67 1.07 -12.55
C SER A 384 -11.63 1.98 -11.89
N ILE A 385 -10.75 2.66 -12.65
CA ILE A 385 -9.77 3.60 -12.07
C ILE A 385 -10.49 4.70 -11.29
N GLU A 386 -11.61 5.22 -11.85
CA GLU A 386 -12.42 6.21 -11.16
C GLU A 386 -12.99 5.66 -9.85
N GLN A 387 -13.44 4.40 -9.83
CA GLN A 387 -14.04 3.81 -8.63
C GLN A 387 -12.99 3.53 -7.54
N ASP A 388 -11.84 3.00 -7.92
CA ASP A 388 -10.75 2.60 -7.01
C ASP A 388 -10.02 3.81 -6.42
N ALA A 389 -9.87 4.90 -7.18
CA ALA A 389 -9.15 6.09 -6.76
C ALA A 389 -9.85 6.84 -5.61
N ASP A 390 -9.06 7.32 -4.66
CA ASP A 390 -9.52 8.22 -3.60
C ASP A 390 -9.52 9.68 -4.07
N VAL A 391 -8.51 10.05 -4.86
CA VAL A 391 -8.35 11.38 -5.45
C VAL A 391 -8.11 11.22 -6.96
N VAL A 392 -8.81 12.04 -7.76
CA VAL A 392 -8.56 12.15 -9.20
C VAL A 392 -8.30 13.62 -9.51
N MET A 393 -7.13 13.91 -10.05
CA MET A 393 -6.71 15.21 -10.51
C MET A 393 -6.48 15.20 -12.01
N PHE A 394 -6.93 16.25 -12.69
CA PHE A 394 -6.63 16.46 -14.10
C PHE A 394 -5.75 17.67 -14.30
N ILE A 395 -4.83 17.57 -15.25
CA ILE A 395 -4.03 18.71 -15.68
C ILE A 395 -4.60 19.24 -16.99
N HIS A 396 -4.92 20.53 -17.00
CA HIS A 396 -5.38 21.27 -18.17
C HIS A 396 -4.55 22.52 -18.37
N ARG A 397 -4.28 22.87 -19.63
CA ARG A 397 -3.59 24.10 -20.02
C ARG A 397 -4.28 24.69 -21.24
N GLU A 398 -4.97 25.82 -21.04
CA GLU A 398 -5.68 26.51 -22.10
C GLU A 398 -4.71 26.97 -23.20
N GLY A 399 -3.55 27.55 -22.82
CA GLY A 399 -2.52 27.99 -23.76
C GLY A 399 -1.92 26.91 -24.66
N TYR A 400 -2.20 25.62 -24.41
CA TYR A 400 -1.85 24.55 -25.33
C TYR A 400 -2.82 24.46 -26.51
N TYR A 401 -4.11 24.76 -26.28
CA TYR A 401 -5.17 24.67 -27.28
C TYR A 401 -5.42 26.00 -27.99
N ASP A 402 -5.24 27.10 -27.26
CA ASP A 402 -5.37 28.46 -27.77
C ASP A 402 -4.12 29.30 -27.45
N PRO A 403 -3.20 29.48 -28.44
CA PRO A 403 -2.00 30.29 -28.26
C PRO A 403 -2.27 31.77 -28.02
N GLU A 404 -3.48 32.28 -28.32
CA GLU A 404 -3.84 33.67 -28.15
C GLU A 404 -4.48 33.97 -26.78
N THR A 405 -4.72 32.94 -25.95
CA THR A 405 -5.27 33.15 -24.61
C THR A 405 -4.37 34.03 -23.73
N ALA A 406 -4.96 34.80 -22.84
CA ALA A 406 -4.23 35.58 -21.84
C ALA A 406 -3.44 34.68 -20.86
N ASP A 407 -3.92 33.46 -20.64
CA ASP A 407 -3.41 32.50 -19.66
C ASP A 407 -2.38 31.48 -20.26
N LYS A 408 -1.51 31.94 -21.17
CA LYS A 408 -0.55 31.08 -21.92
C LYS A 408 0.29 30.18 -21.02
N ASN A 409 0.69 30.69 -19.88
CA ASN A 409 1.57 30.01 -18.92
C ASN A 409 0.84 29.54 -17.67
N VAL A 410 -0.48 29.47 -17.68
CA VAL A 410 -1.29 28.96 -16.57
C VAL A 410 -1.66 27.53 -16.84
N GLY A 411 -1.43 26.67 -15.84
CA GLY A 411 -1.95 25.32 -15.76
C GLY A 411 -3.06 25.25 -14.73
N GLU A 412 -4.02 24.40 -14.96
CA GLU A 412 -5.10 24.10 -14.00
C GLU A 412 -4.96 22.67 -13.51
N ILE A 413 -4.94 22.50 -12.19
CA ILE A 413 -5.04 21.21 -11.53
C ILE A 413 -6.48 21.08 -11.04
N ILE A 414 -7.26 20.28 -11.75
CA ILE A 414 -8.69 20.11 -11.51
C ILE A 414 -8.87 18.87 -10.62
N ILE A 415 -9.28 19.05 -9.36
CA ILE A 415 -9.65 17.97 -8.45
C ILE A 415 -11.07 17.55 -8.80
N ALA A 416 -11.20 16.50 -9.60
CA ALA A 416 -12.48 16.01 -10.11
C ALA A 416 -13.13 14.97 -9.21
N LYS A 417 -12.34 14.32 -8.35
CA LYS A 417 -12.79 13.39 -7.31
C LYS A 417 -11.91 13.52 -6.09
N GLN A 418 -12.52 13.57 -4.91
CA GLN A 418 -11.84 13.47 -3.62
C GLN A 418 -12.81 12.85 -2.62
N ARG A 419 -12.38 11.79 -1.89
CA ARG A 419 -13.24 11.13 -0.89
C ARG A 419 -13.36 11.91 0.40
N ASN A 420 -12.30 12.61 0.79
CA ASN A 420 -12.18 13.24 2.12
C ASN A 420 -11.94 14.74 2.06
N GLY A 421 -12.48 15.44 1.03
CA GLY A 421 -12.30 16.89 0.90
C GLY A 421 -13.09 17.51 -0.25
N PRO A 422 -12.92 18.80 -0.47
CA PRO A 422 -13.67 19.54 -1.48
C PRO A 422 -13.13 19.28 -2.89
N LEU A 423 -14.00 19.39 -3.88
CA LEU A 423 -13.62 19.47 -5.28
C LEU A 423 -13.28 20.92 -5.63
N GLY A 424 -12.44 21.10 -6.66
CA GLY A 424 -12.09 22.45 -7.10
C GLY A 424 -10.98 22.46 -8.13
N THR A 425 -10.54 23.65 -8.49
CA THR A 425 -9.47 23.88 -9.46
C THR A 425 -8.41 24.77 -8.85
N VAL A 426 -7.17 24.32 -8.88
CA VAL A 426 -5.99 25.06 -8.46
C VAL A 426 -5.27 25.56 -9.69
N LYS A 427 -5.05 26.87 -9.81
CA LYS A 427 -4.22 27.45 -10.86
C LYS A 427 -2.76 27.41 -10.47
N VAL A 428 -1.89 27.00 -11.39
CA VAL A 428 -0.43 26.89 -11.22
C VAL A 428 0.28 27.54 -12.41
N ALA A 429 1.49 28.02 -12.22
CA ALA A 429 2.29 28.53 -13.33
C ALA A 429 3.03 27.39 -14.04
N TRP A 430 2.99 27.37 -15.36
CA TRP A 430 3.78 26.48 -16.21
C TRP A 430 5.01 27.20 -16.76
N LEU A 431 6.19 26.76 -16.38
CA LEU A 431 7.46 27.29 -16.85
C LEU A 431 8.01 26.32 -17.91
N SER A 432 7.65 26.59 -19.17
CA SER A 432 7.96 25.71 -20.30
C SER A 432 9.47 25.47 -20.51
N GLU A 433 10.30 26.50 -20.26
CA GLU A 433 11.77 26.42 -20.38
C GLU A 433 12.37 25.40 -19.44
N TYR A 434 11.81 25.27 -18.24
CA TYR A 434 12.29 24.35 -17.19
C TYR A 434 11.45 23.07 -17.10
N THR A 435 10.39 22.99 -17.92
CA THR A 435 9.43 21.88 -17.94
C THR A 435 8.85 21.60 -16.53
N THR A 436 8.51 22.67 -15.79
CA THR A 436 8.10 22.59 -14.38
C THR A 436 6.82 23.40 -14.11
N TYR A 437 6.08 22.92 -13.14
CA TYR A 437 4.98 23.67 -12.51
C TYR A 437 5.46 24.31 -11.22
N THR A 438 4.87 25.47 -10.88
CA THR A 438 5.10 26.17 -9.61
C THR A 438 3.84 26.92 -9.18
N ASP A 439 3.75 27.31 -7.92
CA ASP A 439 2.68 28.20 -7.48
C ASP A 439 2.63 29.49 -8.30
N LEU A 440 1.42 30.00 -8.53
CA LEU A 440 1.26 31.34 -9.12
C LEU A 440 1.74 32.40 -8.13
N PRO A 441 2.46 33.42 -8.60
CA PRO A 441 2.84 34.54 -7.74
C PRO A 441 1.58 35.26 -7.21
N PRO A 442 1.63 35.79 -5.96
CA PRO A 442 0.48 36.44 -5.32
C PRO A 442 -0.16 37.56 -6.14
N SER A 443 0.63 38.24 -6.97
CA SER A 443 0.14 39.31 -7.88
C SER A 443 -0.74 38.80 -9.02
N ALA A 444 -0.68 37.52 -9.37
CA ALA A 444 -1.52 36.89 -10.39
C ALA A 444 -2.78 36.22 -9.80
N MET A 445 -2.92 36.16 -8.49
CA MET A 445 -4.12 35.67 -7.79
C MET A 445 -5.22 36.74 -7.58
N GLY A 446 -5.02 37.96 -8.07
CA GLY A 446 -5.92 39.07 -7.94
C GLY A 446 -7.16 38.99 -8.84
N GLY A 447 -8.28 38.56 -8.28
CA GLY A 447 -9.61 38.67 -8.87
C GLY A 447 -10.42 37.40 -8.85
N GLU A 448 -11.04 37.10 -7.73
CA GLU A 448 -12.24 36.28 -7.52
C GLU A 448 -12.13 35.44 -6.23
N ASN A 449 -12.08 36.13 -5.09
CA ASN A 449 -12.51 35.56 -3.81
C ASN A 449 -13.60 36.47 -3.24
N GLY A 450 -14.79 36.37 -3.79
CA GLY A 450 -16.01 36.98 -3.33
C GLY A 450 -17.18 36.11 -3.72
N GLY A 451 -17.38 35.03 -3.00
CA GLY A 451 -18.52 34.15 -3.15
C GLY A 451 -18.85 33.55 -1.80
N ASP A 452 -19.85 34.18 -1.13
CA ASP A 452 -20.49 33.78 0.12
C ASP A 452 -20.58 32.29 0.31
N ALA A 453 -20.08 31.80 1.43
CA ALA A 453 -20.48 30.53 2.01
C ALA A 453 -21.80 30.73 2.77
N PRO A 454 -22.90 30.07 2.44
CA PRO A 454 -23.99 29.88 3.38
C PRO A 454 -23.66 28.67 4.27
N PHE A 455 -23.83 28.85 5.52
CA PHE A 455 -23.81 28.03 6.73
C PHE A 455 -23.74 26.52 6.61
#